data_822fb12c66cba839ca3b1db87729775c
#
_entry.id   822fb12c66cba839ca3b1db87729775c
#
_cell.length_a   1.000
_cell.length_b   1.000
_cell.length_c   1.000
_cell.angle_alpha   90.00
_cell.angle_beta   90.00
_cell.angle_gamma   90.00
#
_symmetry.space_group_name_H-M   'P 1'
#
loop_
_entity.id
_entity.type
_entity.pdbx_description
1 polymer ?
#
loop_
_entity_poly.entity_id
_entity_poly.type
_entity_poly.pdbx_seq_one_letter_code
_entity_poly.pdbx_strand_id
1 'polypeptide(L)'
;VEYRPSEKYTIENTTMNPFETKSVTFAEPIEMLYACHGKVRRFCGQVAMLSDYIAENGCNQIVLQTIRQIAQYFNVAAPLHHEDEEENFFPLLLQYAPQAQESVNELLRQHVSLHGNWDAVAAEFAKLEADNAYVPDAEAFKRFVAGYDVHLAIEEPLFDMGKTFIPKEKLTEIGEIMAARRRR
;
A
#
# COMPACT_ATOMS: atom_id res chain seq x y z
N VAL A 1 -4.21 65.23 -23.70
CA VAL A 1 -4.60 63.81 -23.68
C VAL A 1 -3.49 63.11 -22.95
N GLU A 2 -3.72 62.81 -21.66
CA GLU A 2 -2.76 62.08 -20.79
C GLU A 2 -2.81 60.57 -21.08
N TYR A 3 -1.65 60.02 -21.32
CA TYR A 3 -1.43 58.58 -21.52
C TYR A 3 -1.29 57.92 -20.15
N ARG A 4 -2.24 57.02 -19.74
CA ARG A 4 -2.09 56.14 -18.58
C ARG A 4 -1.36 54.87 -18.99
N PRO A 5 -0.28 54.48 -18.31
CA PRO A 5 0.36 53.18 -18.55
C PRO A 5 -0.48 52.04 -17.95
N SER A 6 -0.68 51.01 -18.75
CA SER A 6 -1.38 49.77 -18.43
C SER A 6 -0.70 48.98 -17.29
N GLU A 7 -1.52 48.48 -16.39
CA GLU A 7 -1.12 47.58 -15.32
C GLU A 7 -0.35 46.36 -15.86
N LYS A 8 0.84 46.15 -15.32
CA LYS A 8 1.63 44.95 -15.59
C LYS A 8 0.98 43.75 -14.86
N TYR A 9 0.38 42.84 -15.61
CA TYR A 9 0.09 41.50 -15.14
C TYR A 9 1.40 40.77 -14.88
N THR A 10 1.74 40.56 -13.63
CA THR A 10 2.83 39.67 -13.22
C THR A 10 2.32 38.25 -13.35
N ILE A 11 2.66 37.56 -14.43
CA ILE A 11 2.48 36.11 -14.53
C ILE A 11 3.59 35.50 -13.67
N GLU A 12 3.25 34.97 -12.53
CA GLU A 12 4.14 34.08 -11.78
C GLU A 12 4.37 32.83 -12.65
N ASN A 13 5.46 32.80 -13.37
CA ASN A 13 5.98 31.61 -14.05
C ASN A 13 6.49 30.64 -12.98
N THR A 14 5.58 29.85 -12.43
CA THR A 14 5.97 28.62 -11.75
C THR A 14 6.42 27.63 -12.83
N THR A 15 7.72 27.61 -13.11
CA THR A 15 8.33 26.60 -13.97
C THR A 15 8.20 25.25 -13.28
N MET A 16 7.17 24.49 -13.68
CA MET A 16 7.05 23.08 -13.27
C MET A 16 8.28 22.34 -13.80
N ASN A 17 9.08 21.78 -12.87
CA ASN A 17 10.17 20.88 -13.21
C ASN A 17 9.57 19.58 -13.76
N PRO A 18 9.72 19.25 -15.05
CA PRO A 18 9.12 18.05 -15.64
C PRO A 18 9.71 16.73 -15.10
N PHE A 19 10.77 16.79 -14.29
CA PHE A 19 11.42 15.67 -13.65
C PHE A 19 11.11 15.57 -12.15
N GLU A 20 10.31 16.49 -11.61
CA GLU A 20 9.91 16.49 -10.22
C GLU A 20 8.78 15.48 -10.02
N THR A 21 9.12 14.26 -9.64
CA THR A 21 8.13 13.30 -9.13
C THR A 21 7.72 13.76 -7.74
N LYS A 22 6.52 14.34 -7.63
CA LYS A 22 5.93 14.68 -6.33
C LYS A 22 5.83 13.41 -5.50
N SER A 23 6.71 13.24 -4.52
CA SER A 23 6.63 12.11 -3.60
C SER A 23 5.39 12.27 -2.71
N VAL A 24 4.56 11.24 -2.68
CA VAL A 24 3.40 11.20 -1.79
C VAL A 24 3.88 11.20 -0.34
N THR A 25 3.25 12.02 0.49
CA THR A 25 3.58 12.13 1.93
C THR A 25 2.33 11.95 2.78
N PHE A 26 2.50 11.80 4.08
CA PHE A 26 1.37 11.72 5.03
C PHE A 26 0.57 13.03 5.16
N ALA A 27 0.98 14.11 4.53
CA ALA A 27 0.12 15.28 4.35
C ALA A 27 -1.09 14.99 3.43
N GLU A 28 -0.99 13.94 2.63
CA GLU A 28 -2.04 13.41 1.77
C GLU A 28 -2.28 11.91 2.14
N PRO A 29 -2.89 11.62 3.30
CA PRO A 29 -2.91 10.27 3.89
C PRO A 29 -3.59 9.23 2.98
N ILE A 30 -4.68 9.58 2.30
CA ILE A 30 -5.34 8.64 1.37
C ILE A 30 -4.45 8.34 0.16
N GLU A 31 -3.73 9.32 -0.38
CA GLU A 31 -2.76 9.08 -1.45
C GLU A 31 -1.60 8.19 -0.97
N MET A 32 -1.22 8.31 0.31
CA MET A 32 -0.23 7.43 0.91
C MET A 32 -0.75 5.98 1.02
N LEU A 33 -2.02 5.77 1.39
CA LEU A 33 -2.65 4.44 1.40
C LEU A 33 -2.63 3.83 -0.02
N TYR A 34 -3.03 4.59 -1.04
CA TYR A 34 -2.90 4.14 -2.44
C TYR A 34 -1.47 3.82 -2.86
N ALA A 35 -0.49 4.61 -2.41
CA ALA A 35 0.92 4.35 -2.71
C ALA A 35 1.40 3.04 -2.06
N CYS A 36 0.88 2.69 -0.87
CA CYS A 36 1.11 1.39 -0.24
C CYS A 36 0.52 0.25 -1.09
N HIS A 37 -0.71 0.39 -1.59
CA HIS A 37 -1.33 -0.58 -2.51
C HIS A 37 -0.50 -0.80 -3.78
N GLY A 38 0.08 0.25 -4.33
CA GLY A 38 1.01 0.12 -5.46
C GLY A 38 2.21 -0.78 -5.14
N LYS A 39 2.74 -0.70 -3.92
CA LYS A 39 3.82 -1.58 -3.46
C LYS A 39 3.32 -3.01 -3.22
N VAL A 40 2.14 -3.18 -2.62
CA VAL A 40 1.49 -4.50 -2.45
C VAL A 40 1.36 -5.20 -3.79
N ARG A 41 0.74 -4.55 -4.79
CA ARG A 41 0.58 -5.12 -6.14
C ARG A 41 1.92 -5.52 -6.77
N ARG A 42 2.95 -4.68 -6.62
CA ARG A 42 4.28 -5.01 -7.13
C ARG A 42 4.84 -6.27 -6.48
N PHE A 43 4.78 -6.37 -5.16
CA PHE A 43 5.33 -7.53 -4.44
C PHE A 43 4.48 -8.79 -4.64
N CYS A 44 3.16 -8.68 -4.68
CA CYS A 44 2.28 -9.79 -5.06
C CYS A 44 2.58 -10.31 -6.48
N GLY A 45 2.84 -9.41 -7.44
CA GLY A 45 3.29 -9.79 -8.78
C GLY A 45 4.61 -10.56 -8.77
N GLN A 46 5.56 -10.18 -7.90
CA GLN A 46 6.80 -10.94 -7.73
C GLN A 46 6.55 -12.32 -7.10
N VAL A 47 5.71 -12.41 -6.06
CA VAL A 47 5.33 -13.70 -5.45
C VAL A 47 4.68 -14.63 -6.47
N ALA A 48 3.78 -14.10 -7.32
CA ALA A 48 3.10 -14.89 -8.36
C ALA A 48 4.07 -15.54 -9.35
N MET A 49 5.21 -14.90 -9.64
CA MET A 49 6.20 -15.40 -10.60
C MET A 49 7.22 -16.36 -9.96
N LEU A 50 7.34 -16.43 -8.63
CA LEU A 50 8.45 -17.14 -7.97
C LEU A 50 8.49 -18.62 -8.30
N SER A 51 7.34 -19.31 -8.26
CA SER A 51 7.30 -20.77 -8.48
C SER A 51 7.80 -21.16 -9.88
N ASP A 52 7.32 -20.46 -10.90
CA ASP A 52 7.72 -20.72 -12.29
C ASP A 52 9.19 -20.35 -12.51
N TYR A 53 9.63 -19.21 -11.99
CA TYR A 53 11.01 -18.81 -12.08
C TYR A 53 11.98 -19.81 -11.42
N ILE A 54 11.62 -20.31 -10.20
CA ILE A 54 12.43 -21.30 -9.48
C ILE A 54 12.46 -22.63 -10.25
N ALA A 55 11.34 -23.05 -10.83
CA ALA A 55 11.28 -24.29 -11.61
C ALA A 55 12.21 -24.24 -12.86
N GLU A 56 12.33 -23.08 -13.48
CA GLU A 56 13.18 -22.90 -14.68
C GLU A 56 14.66 -22.63 -14.35
N ASN A 57 14.93 -21.86 -13.27
CA ASN A 57 16.26 -21.28 -13.01
C ASN A 57 16.89 -21.76 -11.67
N GLY A 58 16.15 -22.53 -10.86
CA GLY A 58 16.53 -22.88 -9.52
C GLY A 58 16.44 -21.71 -8.54
N CYS A 59 16.63 -22.00 -7.25
CA CYS A 59 16.72 -21.01 -6.20
C CYS A 59 18.11 -20.35 -6.20
N ASN A 60 18.29 -19.34 -7.03
CA ASN A 60 19.54 -18.61 -7.21
C ASN A 60 19.58 -17.32 -6.35
N GLN A 61 20.67 -16.54 -6.43
CA GLN A 61 20.84 -15.29 -5.66
C GLN A 61 19.76 -14.24 -5.96
N ILE A 62 19.19 -14.23 -7.17
CA ILE A 62 18.10 -13.30 -7.53
C ILE A 62 16.86 -13.66 -6.71
N VAL A 63 16.52 -14.94 -6.62
CA VAL A 63 15.40 -15.43 -5.80
C VAL A 63 15.61 -15.04 -4.34
N LEU A 64 16.80 -15.34 -3.76
CA LEU A 64 17.09 -15.05 -2.36
C LEU A 64 17.03 -13.55 -2.04
N GLN A 65 17.51 -12.69 -2.92
CA GLN A 65 17.38 -11.23 -2.74
C GLN A 65 15.92 -10.77 -2.85
N THR A 66 15.17 -11.32 -3.79
CA THR A 66 13.76 -10.97 -4.01
C THR A 66 12.90 -11.35 -2.81
N ILE A 67 13.02 -12.58 -2.30
CA ILE A 67 12.22 -13.03 -1.14
C ILE A 67 12.54 -12.22 0.12
N ARG A 68 13.80 -11.80 0.33
CA ARG A 68 14.18 -10.92 1.44
C ARG A 68 13.54 -9.54 1.34
N GLN A 69 13.48 -8.95 0.14
CA GLN A 69 12.82 -7.65 -0.06
C GLN A 69 11.30 -7.75 0.17
N ILE A 70 10.68 -8.82 -0.32
CA ILE A 70 9.27 -9.10 -0.10
C ILE A 70 9.01 -9.27 1.41
N ALA A 71 9.82 -10.10 2.09
CA ALA A 71 9.69 -10.36 3.52
C ALA A 71 9.87 -9.07 4.34
N GLN A 72 10.83 -8.22 4.02
CA GLN A 72 11.00 -6.94 4.69
C GLN A 72 9.75 -6.07 4.58
N TYR A 73 9.12 -6.03 3.41
CA TYR A 73 7.91 -5.24 3.21
C TYR A 73 6.73 -5.78 4.03
N PHE A 74 6.42 -7.07 3.90
CA PHE A 74 5.25 -7.67 4.54
C PHE A 74 5.43 -7.90 6.06
N ASN A 75 6.66 -7.94 6.56
CA ASN A 75 6.92 -8.00 8.00
C ASN A 75 6.90 -6.63 8.69
N VAL A 76 7.10 -5.53 7.96
CA VAL A 76 7.25 -4.20 8.56
C VAL A 76 6.25 -3.19 8.01
N ALA A 77 6.25 -2.96 6.70
CA ALA A 77 5.47 -1.87 6.12
C ALA A 77 3.97 -2.22 5.98
N ALA A 78 3.64 -3.46 5.62
CA ALA A 78 2.25 -3.88 5.46
C ALA A 78 1.48 -3.90 6.81
N PRO A 79 2.02 -4.41 7.93
CA PRO A 79 1.37 -4.28 9.24
C PRO A 79 1.10 -2.84 9.64
N LEU A 80 2.05 -1.93 9.43
CA LEU A 80 1.86 -0.50 9.73
C LEU A 80 0.79 0.16 8.84
N HIS A 81 0.62 -0.34 7.61
CA HIS A 81 -0.42 0.12 6.71
C HIS A 81 -1.81 -0.32 7.20
N HIS A 82 -1.99 -1.60 7.57
CA HIS A 82 -3.23 -2.07 8.17
C HIS A 82 -3.55 -1.35 9.49
N GLU A 83 -2.54 -1.04 10.32
CA GLU A 83 -2.70 -0.26 11.54
C GLU A 83 -3.19 1.17 11.25
N ASP A 84 -2.71 1.81 10.17
CA ASP A 84 -3.21 3.11 9.71
C ASP A 84 -4.68 3.06 9.32
N GLU A 85 -5.12 1.97 8.72
CA GLU A 85 -6.52 1.77 8.31
C GLU A 85 -7.40 1.46 9.50
N GLU A 86 -7.05 0.47 10.29
CA GLU A 86 -7.84 -0.02 11.41
C GLU A 86 -7.98 1.00 12.55
N GLU A 87 -6.90 1.70 12.89
CA GLU A 87 -6.89 2.65 14.00
C GLU A 87 -7.28 4.08 13.61
N ASN A 88 -7.11 4.47 12.34
CA ASN A 88 -7.29 5.85 11.93
C ASN A 88 -8.30 6.01 10.80
N PHE A 89 -8.07 5.39 9.63
CA PHE A 89 -8.88 5.66 8.46
C PHE A 89 -10.30 5.11 8.58
N PHE A 90 -10.49 3.83 8.91
CA PHE A 90 -11.81 3.20 9.01
C PHE A 90 -12.68 3.83 10.10
N PRO A 91 -12.19 4.05 11.34
CA PRO A 91 -12.98 4.73 12.36
C PRO A 91 -13.41 6.13 11.93
N LEU A 92 -12.54 6.88 11.28
CA LEU A 92 -12.87 8.20 10.78
C LEU A 92 -13.87 8.14 9.62
N LEU A 93 -13.67 7.24 8.66
CA LEU A 93 -14.58 7.06 7.53
C LEU A 93 -16.01 6.78 8.01
N LEU A 94 -16.18 5.91 9.00
CA LEU A 94 -17.50 5.53 9.52
C LEU A 94 -18.24 6.67 10.21
N GLN A 95 -17.54 7.69 10.71
CA GLN A 95 -18.18 8.91 11.25
C GLN A 95 -18.85 9.73 10.14
N TYR A 96 -18.31 9.74 8.94
CA TYR A 96 -18.78 10.55 7.81
C TYR A 96 -19.54 9.75 6.76
N ALA A 97 -19.32 8.44 6.70
CA ALA A 97 -19.92 7.52 5.74
C ALA A 97 -20.30 6.19 6.43
N PRO A 98 -21.31 6.19 7.33
CA PRO A 98 -21.69 4.99 8.09
C PRO A 98 -22.17 3.84 7.22
N GLN A 99 -22.60 4.09 5.98
CA GLN A 99 -22.95 3.06 5.01
C GLN A 99 -21.76 2.16 4.61
N ALA A 100 -20.51 2.54 4.89
CA ALA A 100 -19.31 1.74 4.67
C ALA A 100 -19.11 0.61 5.70
N GLN A 101 -19.92 0.53 6.75
CA GLN A 101 -19.73 -0.35 7.90
C GLN A 101 -19.55 -1.83 7.50
N GLU A 102 -20.37 -2.33 6.57
CA GLU A 102 -20.29 -3.74 6.15
C GLU A 102 -18.97 -4.04 5.42
N SER A 103 -18.54 -3.15 4.52
CA SER A 103 -17.26 -3.27 3.81
C SER A 103 -16.08 -3.19 4.78
N VAL A 104 -16.10 -2.28 5.75
CA VAL A 104 -15.07 -2.18 6.79
C VAL A 104 -15.00 -3.47 7.62
N ASN A 105 -16.14 -4.02 8.04
CA ASN A 105 -16.16 -5.29 8.78
C ASN A 105 -15.58 -6.44 7.96
N GLU A 106 -15.81 -6.46 6.65
CA GLU A 106 -15.23 -7.47 5.76
C GLU A 106 -13.71 -7.30 5.65
N LEU A 107 -13.21 -6.07 5.47
CA LEU A 107 -11.79 -5.78 5.38
C LEU A 107 -11.04 -6.19 6.67
N LEU A 108 -11.60 -5.90 7.83
CA LEU A 108 -11.02 -6.34 9.12
C LEU A 108 -10.88 -7.88 9.21
N ARG A 109 -11.87 -8.64 8.70
CA ARG A 109 -11.76 -10.10 8.60
C ARG A 109 -10.68 -10.54 7.61
N GLN A 110 -10.57 -9.82 6.49
CA GLN A 110 -9.57 -10.10 5.47
C GLN A 110 -8.16 -9.81 5.97
N HIS A 111 -7.92 -8.76 6.76
CA HIS A 111 -6.61 -8.50 7.38
C HIS A 111 -6.11 -9.72 8.18
N VAL A 112 -6.98 -10.32 9.00
CA VAL A 112 -6.62 -11.55 9.74
C VAL A 112 -6.22 -12.67 8.78
N SER A 113 -6.99 -12.87 7.69
CA SER A 113 -6.70 -13.90 6.70
C SER A 113 -5.42 -13.62 5.90
N LEU A 114 -5.16 -12.35 5.56
CA LEU A 114 -3.95 -11.92 4.86
C LEU A 114 -2.71 -12.13 5.70
N HIS A 115 -2.77 -11.86 7.02
CA HIS A 115 -1.67 -12.16 7.93
C HIS A 115 -1.37 -13.66 7.98
N GLY A 116 -2.39 -14.52 8.10
CA GLY A 116 -2.20 -15.97 8.07
C GLY A 116 -1.67 -16.50 6.73
N ASN A 117 -2.10 -15.92 5.60
CA ASN A 117 -1.56 -16.25 4.30
C ASN A 117 -0.10 -15.80 4.15
N TRP A 118 0.24 -14.62 4.72
CA TRP A 118 1.63 -14.16 4.75
C TRP A 118 2.52 -15.09 5.57
N ASP A 119 2.08 -15.55 6.74
CA ASP A 119 2.84 -16.49 7.58
C ASP A 119 3.17 -17.78 6.81
N ALA A 120 2.22 -18.28 6.00
CA ALA A 120 2.47 -19.44 5.14
C ALA A 120 3.53 -19.15 4.06
N VAL A 121 3.47 -17.99 3.39
CA VAL A 121 4.48 -17.57 2.40
C VAL A 121 5.85 -17.38 3.06
N ALA A 122 5.92 -16.74 4.22
CA ALA A 122 7.16 -16.53 4.96
C ALA A 122 7.82 -17.83 5.38
N ALA A 123 7.02 -18.86 5.74
CA ALA A 123 7.52 -20.20 6.03
C ALA A 123 8.15 -20.87 4.79
N GLU A 124 7.56 -20.67 3.60
CA GLU A 124 8.15 -21.16 2.34
C GLU A 124 9.47 -20.42 2.02
N PHE A 125 9.54 -19.12 2.25
CA PHE A 125 10.77 -18.35 2.07
C PHE A 125 11.88 -18.82 3.00
N ALA A 126 11.58 -19.10 4.27
CA ALA A 126 12.56 -19.63 5.21
C ALA A 126 13.13 -21.00 4.77
N LYS A 127 12.30 -21.87 4.18
CA LYS A 127 12.75 -23.16 3.63
C LYS A 127 13.66 -22.98 2.41
N LEU A 128 13.33 -22.04 1.51
CA LEU A 128 14.18 -21.67 0.36
C LEU A 128 15.54 -21.10 0.78
N GLU A 129 15.58 -20.33 1.87
CA GLU A 129 16.84 -19.83 2.41
C GLU A 129 17.70 -20.91 3.07
N ALA A 130 17.06 -21.93 3.65
CA ALA A 130 17.74 -23.05 4.29
C ALA A 130 18.22 -24.10 3.30
N ASP A 131 17.50 -24.32 2.20
CA ASP A 131 17.79 -25.33 1.18
C ASP A 131 17.43 -24.82 -0.22
N ASN A 132 18.44 -24.55 -1.04
CA ASN A 132 18.27 -24.09 -2.42
C ASN A 132 17.62 -25.15 -3.35
N ALA A 133 17.57 -26.40 -2.95
CA ALA A 133 16.90 -27.47 -3.69
C ALA A 133 15.42 -27.63 -3.30
N TYR A 134 14.98 -26.90 -2.28
CA TYR A 134 13.58 -26.94 -1.83
C TYR A 134 12.63 -26.46 -2.93
N VAL A 135 11.52 -27.15 -3.11
CA VAL A 135 10.43 -26.77 -4.03
C VAL A 135 9.31 -26.17 -3.20
N PRO A 136 9.01 -24.87 -3.37
CA PRO A 136 8.03 -24.18 -2.54
C PRO A 136 6.58 -24.59 -2.88
N ASP A 137 5.68 -24.45 -1.91
CA ASP A 137 4.24 -24.63 -2.11
C ASP A 137 3.65 -23.48 -2.92
N ALA A 138 3.47 -23.71 -4.22
CA ALA A 138 2.88 -22.72 -5.13
C ALA A 138 1.45 -22.31 -4.73
N GLU A 139 0.70 -23.18 -4.05
CA GLU A 139 -0.66 -22.85 -3.61
C GLU A 139 -0.66 -21.84 -2.46
N ALA A 140 0.36 -21.84 -1.59
CA ALA A 140 0.53 -20.81 -0.59
C ALA A 140 0.71 -19.41 -1.25
N PHE A 141 1.52 -19.35 -2.30
CA PHE A 141 1.74 -18.11 -3.06
C PHE A 141 0.46 -17.62 -3.76
N LYS A 142 -0.25 -18.53 -4.41
CA LYS A 142 -1.52 -18.20 -5.10
C LYS A 142 -2.59 -17.70 -4.12
N ARG A 143 -2.77 -18.36 -2.97
CA ARG A 143 -3.73 -17.91 -1.95
C ARG A 143 -3.41 -16.52 -1.42
N PHE A 144 -2.14 -16.24 -1.18
CA PHE A 144 -1.69 -14.94 -0.71
C PHE A 144 -2.01 -13.84 -1.73
N VAL A 145 -1.65 -14.03 -2.99
CA VAL A 145 -1.90 -13.07 -4.07
C VAL A 145 -3.40 -12.84 -4.28
N ALA A 146 -4.17 -13.93 -4.39
CA ALA A 146 -5.61 -13.84 -4.57
C ALA A 146 -6.33 -13.15 -3.40
N GLY A 147 -5.82 -13.32 -2.17
CA GLY A 147 -6.33 -12.60 -0.99
C GLY A 147 -6.19 -11.09 -1.14
N TYR A 148 -5.03 -10.61 -1.59
CA TYR A 148 -4.83 -9.18 -1.83
C TYR A 148 -5.63 -8.64 -3.02
N ASP A 149 -5.80 -9.40 -4.09
CA ASP A 149 -6.63 -8.95 -5.23
C ASP A 149 -8.07 -8.66 -4.80
N VAL A 150 -8.66 -9.55 -3.98
CA VAL A 150 -10.01 -9.36 -3.43
C VAL A 150 -10.05 -8.18 -2.45
N HIS A 151 -9.05 -8.08 -1.58
CA HIS A 151 -8.96 -7.05 -0.55
C HIS A 151 -8.90 -5.65 -1.15
N LEU A 152 -7.96 -5.41 -2.05
CA LEU A 152 -7.77 -4.11 -2.70
C LEU A 152 -9.00 -3.67 -3.50
N ALA A 153 -9.72 -4.63 -4.11
CA ALA A 153 -10.93 -4.33 -4.86
C ALA A 153 -12.09 -3.82 -3.98
N ILE A 154 -12.13 -4.24 -2.70
CA ILE A 154 -13.14 -3.76 -1.73
C ILE A 154 -12.69 -2.44 -1.10
N GLU A 155 -11.39 -2.28 -0.84
CA GLU A 155 -10.86 -1.18 -0.04
C GLU A 155 -10.69 0.12 -0.81
N GLU A 156 -10.20 0.08 -2.05
CA GLU A 156 -9.97 1.30 -2.82
C GLU A 156 -11.22 2.18 -3.03
N PRO A 157 -12.43 1.62 -3.25
CA PRO A 157 -13.66 2.41 -3.22
C PRO A 157 -13.89 3.15 -1.90
N LEU A 158 -13.44 2.61 -0.75
CA LEU A 158 -13.55 3.29 0.54
C LEU A 158 -12.58 4.48 0.65
N PHE A 159 -11.41 4.39 0.03
CA PHE A 159 -10.48 5.53 -0.06
C PHE A 159 -11.12 6.68 -0.85
N ASP A 160 -11.80 6.39 -1.95
CA ASP A 160 -12.53 7.40 -2.73
C ASP A 160 -13.71 8.00 -1.94
N MET A 161 -14.40 7.18 -1.14
CA MET A 161 -15.40 7.68 -0.19
C MET A 161 -14.75 8.60 0.85
N GLY A 162 -13.59 8.25 1.37
CA GLY A 162 -12.83 9.08 2.31
C GLY A 162 -12.48 10.45 1.72
N LYS A 163 -12.02 10.51 0.47
CA LYS A 163 -11.76 11.78 -0.24
C LYS A 163 -13.03 12.62 -0.38
N THR A 164 -14.17 11.98 -0.55
CA THR A 164 -15.45 12.66 -0.82
C THR A 164 -16.11 13.18 0.47
N PHE A 165 -16.08 12.40 1.53
CA PHE A 165 -16.91 12.64 2.71
C PHE A 165 -16.13 13.18 3.91
N ILE A 166 -14.84 12.87 4.05
CA ILE A 166 -14.05 13.30 5.21
C ILE A 166 -13.52 14.72 5.00
N PRO A 167 -13.72 15.65 5.94
CA PRO A 167 -13.13 16.99 5.88
C PRO A 167 -11.59 16.94 5.80
N LYS A 168 -11.01 17.83 5.02
CA LYS A 168 -9.56 17.87 4.79
C LYS A 168 -8.74 18.02 6.08
N GLU A 169 -9.25 18.80 7.02
CA GLU A 169 -8.63 19.02 8.33
C GLU A 169 -8.51 17.70 9.09
N LYS A 170 -9.54 16.84 9.03
CA LYS A 170 -9.55 15.53 9.67
C LYS A 170 -8.61 14.54 9.00
N LEU A 171 -8.51 14.60 7.68
CA LEU A 171 -7.50 13.83 6.94
C LEU A 171 -6.08 14.25 7.35
N THR A 172 -5.83 15.54 7.50
CA THR A 172 -4.52 16.05 7.97
C THR A 172 -4.20 15.50 9.37
N GLU A 173 -5.16 15.53 10.30
CA GLU A 173 -4.98 15.00 11.66
C GLU A 173 -4.53 13.52 11.66
N ILE A 174 -5.23 12.65 10.90
CA ILE A 174 -4.83 11.23 10.83
C ILE A 174 -3.51 11.03 10.11
N GLY A 175 -3.19 11.84 9.11
CA GLY A 175 -1.91 11.81 8.41
C GLY A 175 -0.72 12.07 9.34
N GLU A 176 -0.85 13.00 10.30
CA GLU A 176 0.17 13.27 11.31
C GLU A 176 0.36 12.06 12.25
N ILE A 177 -0.73 11.38 12.65
CA ILE A 177 -0.69 10.17 13.48
C ILE A 177 0.02 9.03 12.74
N MET A 178 -0.37 8.77 11.48
CA MET A 178 0.24 7.76 10.62
C MET A 178 1.75 8.00 10.41
N ALA A 179 2.14 9.26 10.20
CA ALA A 179 3.55 9.65 10.09
C ALA A 179 4.32 9.43 11.40
N ALA A 180 3.70 9.72 12.54
CA ALA A 180 4.32 9.52 13.86
C ALA A 180 4.54 8.04 14.17
N ARG A 181 3.65 7.14 13.73
CA ARG A 181 3.77 5.68 13.90
C ARG A 181 5.07 5.14 13.33
N ARG A 182 5.54 5.68 12.23
CA ARG A 182 6.78 5.26 11.53
C ARG A 182 8.07 5.81 12.13
N ARG A 183 7.97 6.66 13.14
CA ARG A 183 9.13 7.20 13.88
C ARG A 183 9.40 6.47 15.20
N ARG A 184 8.56 5.51 15.56
CA ARG A 184 8.74 4.61 16.71
C ARG A 184 9.65 3.45 16.32
#